data_33211039ecfa790badb9a671762d0b98
#
_entry.id   33211039ecfa790badb9a671762d0b98
#
_cell.length_a   1.000
_cell.length_b   1.000
_cell.length_c   1.000
_cell.angle_alpha   90.00
_cell.angle_beta   90.00
_cell.angle_gamma   90.00
#
_symmetry.space_group_name_H-M   'P 1'
#
loop_
_entity.id
_entity.type
_entity.pdbx_description
1 polymer ?
#
loop_
_entity_poly.entity_id
_entity_poly.type
_entity_poly.pdbx_seq_one_letter_code
_entity_poly.pdbx_strand_id
1 'polypeptide(L)'
;MSLVQIGAGSANFDSNIEDGFTNFVRKNNVKNKIYIVEANDIHLKNLKKYWNKEQNIKIFNLAITPDNVSRKKMTFFYSEEDKPNYQIFSNSKQFVKKHFPYSSIKKKKVNCINISSFLKKNKLK
;
A
#
# COMPACT_ATOMS: atom_id res chain seq x y z
N MET A 1 12.67 -17.67 -3.22
CA MET A 1 12.67 -16.26 -2.73
C MET A 1 11.34 -15.62 -3.02
N SER A 2 10.81 -14.86 -2.08
CA SER A 2 9.57 -14.10 -2.27
C SER A 2 9.88 -12.61 -2.29
N LEU A 3 9.03 -11.83 -2.96
CA LEU A 3 9.16 -10.37 -3.01
C LEU A 3 8.00 -9.74 -2.26
N VAL A 4 8.26 -8.62 -1.59
CA VAL A 4 7.22 -7.86 -0.87
C VAL A 4 7.31 -6.40 -1.29
N GLN A 5 6.20 -5.83 -1.70
CA GLN A 5 6.06 -4.40 -1.92
C GLN A 5 5.14 -3.81 -0.84
N ILE A 6 5.64 -2.85 -0.09
CA ILE A 6 4.87 -2.16 0.94
C ILE A 6 4.60 -0.74 0.47
N GLY A 7 3.33 -0.33 0.56
CA GLY A 7 2.92 0.99 0.09
C GLY A 7 2.79 1.05 -1.43
N ALA A 8 2.09 0.09 -2.00
CA ALA A 8 2.06 -0.10 -3.45
C ALA A 8 1.29 0.99 -4.21
N GLY A 9 0.35 1.65 -3.57
CA GLY A 9 -0.54 2.58 -4.26
C GLY A 9 -1.39 1.86 -5.30
N SER A 10 -1.59 2.50 -6.44
CA SER A 10 -2.43 1.96 -7.53
C SER A 10 -1.66 1.19 -8.60
N ALA A 11 -0.37 0.98 -8.43
CA ALA A 11 0.55 0.40 -9.41
C ALA A 11 0.86 1.35 -10.59
N ASN A 12 -0.09 2.17 -11.01
CA ASN A 12 0.10 3.14 -12.10
C ASN A 12 -0.70 4.41 -11.79
N PHE A 13 -0.07 5.39 -11.15
CA PHE A 13 -0.76 6.61 -10.73
C PHE A 13 -1.30 7.45 -11.89
N ASP A 14 -0.54 7.57 -12.97
CA ASP A 14 -0.91 8.42 -14.11
C ASP A 14 -1.35 7.61 -15.32
N SER A 15 -2.19 6.61 -15.09
CA SER A 15 -2.83 5.76 -16.10
C SER A 15 -1.88 5.06 -17.09
N ASN A 16 -0.71 5.60 -17.37
CA ASN A 16 0.22 5.08 -18.37
C ASN A 16 1.62 4.80 -17.83
N ILE A 17 1.89 5.14 -16.56
CA ILE A 17 3.23 4.98 -15.97
C ILE A 17 3.16 4.00 -14.81
N GLU A 18 3.76 2.83 -14.98
CA GLU A 18 3.91 1.86 -13.91
C GLU A 18 4.93 2.33 -12.89
N ASP A 19 4.75 1.96 -11.60
CA ASP A 19 5.81 2.17 -10.62
C ASP A 19 7.01 1.26 -10.92
N GLY A 20 8.15 1.57 -10.31
CA GLY A 20 9.40 0.84 -10.58
C GLY A 20 9.33 -0.63 -10.26
N PHE A 21 8.63 -1.02 -9.19
CA PHE A 21 8.46 -2.41 -8.80
C PHE A 21 7.62 -3.17 -9.82
N THR A 22 6.49 -2.60 -10.21
CA THR A 22 5.58 -3.20 -11.19
C THR A 22 6.27 -3.40 -12.52
N ASN A 23 7.00 -2.40 -12.97
CA ASN A 23 7.78 -2.47 -14.20
C ASN A 23 8.84 -3.58 -14.13
N PHE A 24 9.57 -3.67 -13.01
CA PHE A 24 10.57 -4.70 -12.79
C PHE A 24 9.95 -6.10 -12.88
N VAL A 25 8.84 -6.33 -12.20
CA VAL A 25 8.16 -7.63 -12.17
C VAL A 25 7.72 -8.04 -13.58
N ARG A 26 7.10 -7.13 -14.32
CA ARG A 26 6.60 -7.41 -15.66
C ARG A 26 7.72 -7.62 -16.67
N LYS A 27 8.68 -6.71 -16.67
CA LYS A 27 9.79 -6.74 -17.62
C LYS A 27 10.63 -8.02 -17.49
N ASN A 28 10.83 -8.47 -16.26
CA ASN A 28 11.65 -9.64 -15.98
C ASN A 28 10.85 -10.94 -15.85
N ASN A 29 9.53 -10.88 -16.06
CA ASN A 29 8.64 -12.03 -16.00
C ASN A 29 8.85 -12.85 -14.71
N VAL A 30 8.86 -12.15 -13.58
CA VAL A 30 9.14 -12.73 -12.27
C VAL A 30 8.06 -13.75 -11.90
N LYS A 31 8.45 -14.98 -11.58
CA LYS A 31 7.56 -16.07 -11.20
C LYS A 31 7.55 -16.37 -9.72
N ASN A 32 8.35 -15.68 -8.94
CA ASN A 32 8.37 -15.81 -7.48
C ASN A 32 7.03 -15.37 -6.88
N LYS A 33 6.74 -15.86 -5.67
CA LYS A 33 5.59 -15.36 -4.92
C LYS A 33 5.81 -13.88 -4.58
N ILE A 34 4.78 -13.08 -4.83
CA ILE A 34 4.83 -11.63 -4.63
C ILE A 34 3.70 -11.23 -3.69
N TYR A 35 4.04 -10.47 -2.67
CA TYR A 35 3.11 -9.95 -1.67
C TYR A 35 3.05 -8.44 -1.81
N ILE A 36 1.88 -7.92 -2.12
CA ILE A 36 1.66 -6.49 -2.31
C ILE A 36 0.81 -5.99 -1.17
N VAL A 37 1.30 -4.98 -0.46
CA VAL A 37 0.66 -4.42 0.72
C VAL A 37 0.35 -2.95 0.47
N GLU A 38 -0.91 -2.58 0.66
CA GLU A 38 -1.36 -1.21 0.53
C GLU A 38 -2.33 -0.87 1.65
N ALA A 39 -2.01 0.18 2.40
CA ALA A 39 -2.81 0.62 3.54
C ALA A 39 -4.10 1.33 3.11
N ASN A 40 -4.07 2.10 2.03
CA ASN A 40 -5.23 2.85 1.56
C ASN A 40 -6.11 1.98 0.66
N ASP A 41 -7.29 1.62 1.17
CA ASP A 41 -8.22 0.74 0.45
C ASP A 41 -8.73 1.32 -0.88
N ILE A 42 -8.59 2.62 -1.09
CA ILE A 42 -9.00 3.25 -2.35
C ILE A 42 -8.22 2.70 -3.55
N HIS A 43 -7.01 2.20 -3.31
CA HIS A 43 -6.15 1.66 -4.37
C HIS A 43 -6.40 0.17 -4.66
N LEU A 44 -7.14 -0.53 -3.79
CA LEU A 44 -7.27 -2.00 -3.90
C LEU A 44 -7.94 -2.45 -5.19
N LYS A 45 -9.00 -1.75 -5.59
CA LYS A 45 -9.72 -2.11 -6.82
C LYS A 45 -8.80 -2.05 -8.03
N ASN A 46 -8.01 -1.00 -8.13
CA ASN A 46 -7.07 -0.83 -9.23
C ASN A 46 -5.93 -1.84 -9.18
N LEU A 47 -5.39 -2.11 -7.99
CA LEU A 47 -4.35 -3.13 -7.82
C LEU A 47 -4.85 -4.51 -8.24
N LYS A 48 -6.04 -4.90 -7.79
CA LYS A 48 -6.62 -6.18 -8.12
C LYS A 48 -6.89 -6.31 -9.62
N LYS A 49 -7.40 -5.25 -10.23
CA LYS A 49 -7.61 -5.20 -11.67
C LYS A 49 -6.29 -5.31 -12.45
N TYR A 50 -5.28 -4.61 -11.98
CA TYR A 50 -3.96 -4.56 -12.62
C TYR A 50 -3.27 -5.93 -12.62
N TRP A 51 -3.38 -6.66 -11.50
CA TRP A 51 -2.71 -7.95 -11.30
C TRP A 51 -3.62 -9.16 -11.46
N ASN A 52 -4.81 -9.01 -12.03
CA ASN A 52 -5.83 -10.06 -12.05
C ASN A 52 -5.43 -11.34 -12.82
N LYS A 53 -4.49 -11.23 -13.74
CA LYS A 53 -4.03 -12.37 -14.55
C LYS A 53 -2.83 -13.10 -13.93
N GLU A 54 -2.28 -12.57 -12.84
CA GLU A 54 -1.08 -13.10 -12.21
C GLU A 54 -1.46 -13.96 -11.01
N GLN A 55 -1.10 -15.24 -11.05
CA GLN A 55 -1.47 -16.18 -9.99
C GLN A 55 -0.48 -16.19 -8.82
N ASN A 56 0.70 -15.64 -9.01
CA ASN A 56 1.76 -15.60 -8.01
C ASN A 56 1.72 -14.36 -7.11
N ILE A 57 0.65 -13.55 -7.20
CA ILE A 57 0.54 -12.28 -6.49
C ILE A 57 -0.58 -12.33 -5.47
N LYS A 58 -0.27 -11.93 -4.23
CA LYS A 58 -1.23 -11.72 -3.16
C LYS A 58 -1.28 -10.25 -2.77
N ILE A 59 -2.48 -9.70 -2.63
CA ILE A 59 -2.69 -8.28 -2.29
C ILE A 59 -3.34 -8.20 -0.93
N PHE A 60 -2.77 -7.35 -0.05
CA PHE A 60 -3.25 -7.14 1.32
C PHE A 60 -3.59 -5.68 1.55
N ASN A 61 -4.74 -5.43 2.15
CA ASN A 61 -5.09 -4.12 2.67
C ASN A 61 -4.65 -4.02 4.13
N LEU A 62 -3.41 -3.64 4.33
CA LEU A 62 -2.78 -3.58 5.65
C LEU A 62 -1.78 -2.43 5.69
N ALA A 63 -1.57 -1.89 6.90
CA ALA A 63 -0.40 -1.08 7.21
C ALA A 63 0.61 -1.96 7.94
N ILE A 64 1.86 -1.93 7.51
CA ILE A 64 2.95 -2.64 8.17
C ILE A 64 3.62 -1.71 9.16
N THR A 65 3.75 -2.15 10.40
CA THR A 65 4.35 -1.36 11.48
C THR A 65 5.67 -2.00 11.94
N PRO A 66 6.53 -1.20 12.62
CA PRO A 66 7.68 -1.77 13.32
C PRO A 66 7.28 -2.77 14.40
N ASP A 67 8.20 -3.65 14.78
CA ASP A 67 7.92 -4.73 15.74
C ASP A 67 7.56 -4.26 17.13
N ASN A 68 7.97 -3.05 17.51
CA ASN A 68 7.62 -2.46 18.80
C ASN A 68 6.19 -1.90 18.85
N VAL A 69 5.44 -1.98 17.76
CA VAL A 69 4.05 -1.53 17.70
C VAL A 69 3.15 -2.75 17.70
N SER A 70 2.30 -2.88 18.73
CA SER A 70 1.41 -4.04 18.90
C SER A 70 -0.04 -3.79 18.54
N ARG A 71 -0.40 -2.57 18.14
CA ARG A 71 -1.80 -2.24 17.81
C ARG A 71 -2.24 -2.92 16.52
N LYS A 72 -3.53 -3.29 16.47
CA LYS A 72 -4.13 -3.98 15.33
C LYS A 72 -4.80 -3.03 14.34
N LYS A 73 -5.03 -1.79 14.73
CA LYS A 73 -5.61 -0.74 13.88
C LYS A 73 -4.90 0.57 14.11
N MET A 74 -4.82 1.36 13.06
CA MET A 74 -4.17 2.67 13.09
C MET A 74 -5.00 3.65 12.29
N THR A 75 -5.08 4.90 12.76
CA THR A 75 -5.77 5.96 12.04
C THR A 75 -4.84 6.59 11.01
N PHE A 76 -5.30 6.66 9.78
CA PHE A 76 -4.61 7.37 8.70
C PHE A 76 -5.40 8.59 8.29
N PHE A 77 -4.69 9.61 7.80
CA PHE A 77 -5.24 10.89 7.39
C PHE A 77 -4.97 11.15 5.92
N TYR A 78 -5.91 11.86 5.28
CA TYR A 78 -5.81 12.18 3.86
C TYR A 78 -6.64 13.41 3.54
N SER A 79 -6.44 13.96 2.32
CA SER A 79 -7.22 15.10 1.81
C SER A 79 -7.91 14.71 0.52
N GLU A 80 -9.16 15.16 0.36
CA GLU A 80 -9.89 14.98 -0.91
C GLU A 80 -9.28 15.81 -2.05
N GLU A 81 -8.45 16.81 -1.73
CA GLU A 81 -7.71 17.57 -2.74
C GLU A 81 -6.63 16.74 -3.43
N ASP A 82 -6.26 15.61 -2.84
CA ASP A 82 -5.24 14.69 -3.38
C ASP A 82 -5.81 13.77 -4.48
N LYS A 83 -7.05 13.99 -4.92
CA LYS A 83 -7.65 13.23 -6.02
C LYS A 83 -6.94 13.50 -7.35
N PRO A 84 -6.91 12.51 -8.25
CA PRO A 84 -7.44 11.14 -8.08
C PRO A 84 -6.45 10.17 -7.45
N ASN A 85 -5.19 10.56 -7.27
CA ASN A 85 -4.10 9.63 -6.99
C ASN A 85 -3.95 9.26 -5.51
N TYR A 86 -4.41 10.15 -4.59
CA TYR A 86 -4.32 9.94 -3.14
C TYR A 86 -2.94 9.44 -2.70
N GLN A 87 -1.90 10.17 -3.09
CA GLN A 87 -0.52 9.79 -2.80
C GLN A 87 -0.12 10.09 -1.35
N ILE A 88 -0.80 11.03 -0.70
CA ILE A 88 -0.51 11.43 0.68
C ILE A 88 -1.52 10.76 1.60
N PHE A 89 -1.11 9.67 2.23
CA PHE A 89 -1.91 8.90 3.16
C PHE A 89 -1.03 8.52 4.34
N SER A 90 -1.24 9.16 5.48
CA SER A 90 -0.28 9.12 6.58
C SER A 90 -0.97 8.99 7.93
N ASN A 91 -0.30 8.32 8.87
CA ASN A 91 -0.73 8.30 10.26
C ASN A 91 -0.43 9.62 10.99
N SER A 92 0.24 10.56 10.33
CA SER A 92 0.49 11.91 10.86
C SER A 92 -0.45 12.91 10.21
N LYS A 93 -1.40 13.43 11.00
CA LYS A 93 -2.30 14.48 10.55
C LYS A 93 -1.53 15.74 10.12
N GLN A 94 -0.49 16.08 10.88
CA GLN A 94 0.34 17.26 10.59
C GLN A 94 1.04 17.14 9.23
N PHE A 95 1.51 15.95 8.89
CA PHE A 95 2.16 15.72 7.60
C PHE A 95 1.20 15.98 6.44
N VAL A 96 -0.04 15.47 6.54
CA VAL A 96 -1.06 15.70 5.51
C VAL A 96 -1.45 17.18 5.45
N LYS A 97 -1.62 17.81 6.61
CA LYS A 97 -1.97 19.23 6.69
C LYS A 97 -0.90 20.14 6.10
N LYS A 98 0.36 19.75 6.24
CA LYS A 98 1.48 20.49 5.65
C LYS A 98 1.40 20.52 4.12
N HIS A 99 0.94 19.42 3.50
CA HIS A 99 0.77 19.33 2.05
C HIS A 99 -0.51 20.01 1.56
N PHE A 100 -1.55 20.01 2.40
CA PHE A 100 -2.87 20.55 2.06
C PHE A 100 -3.36 21.46 3.19
N PRO A 101 -2.71 22.65 3.38
CA PRO A 101 -2.95 23.49 4.58
C PRO A 101 -4.34 24.05 4.69
N TYR A 102 -5.06 24.19 3.58
CA TYR A 102 -6.41 24.76 3.57
C TYR A 102 -7.50 23.69 3.41
N SER A 103 -7.12 22.44 3.36
CA SER A 103 -8.05 21.33 3.18
C SER A 103 -8.61 20.86 4.52
N SER A 104 -9.85 20.39 4.50
CA SER A 104 -10.39 19.59 5.59
C SER A 104 -9.75 18.19 5.56
N ILE A 105 -9.02 17.85 6.62
CA ILE A 105 -8.31 16.56 6.67
C ILE A 105 -9.27 15.48 7.14
N LYS A 106 -9.42 14.45 6.31
CA LYS A 106 -10.24 13.27 6.61
C LYS A 106 -9.39 12.16 7.20
N LYS A 107 -10.07 11.22 7.86
CA LYS A 107 -9.39 10.08 8.50
C LYS A 107 -10.14 8.79 8.24
N LYS A 108 -9.42 7.68 8.27
CA LYS A 108 -10.00 6.35 8.29
C LYS A 108 -9.09 5.39 9.07
N LYS A 109 -9.70 4.35 9.64
CA LYS A 109 -8.95 3.31 10.35
C LYS A 109 -8.49 2.25 9.37
N VAL A 110 -7.25 1.78 9.56
CA VAL A 110 -6.63 0.76 8.74
C VAL A 110 -6.15 -0.37 9.63
N ASN A 111 -6.40 -1.60 9.21
CA ASN A 111 -5.84 -2.76 9.90
C ASN A 111 -4.32 -2.73 9.76
N CYS A 112 -3.61 -3.04 10.84
CA CYS A 112 -2.15 -3.07 10.80
C CYS A 112 -1.61 -4.34 11.45
N ILE A 113 -0.39 -4.68 11.07
CA ILE A 113 0.34 -5.82 11.59
C ILE A 113 1.82 -5.44 11.62
N ASN A 114 2.55 -5.88 12.66
CA ASN A 114 3.98 -5.60 12.66
C ASN A 114 4.72 -6.47 11.65
N ILE A 115 5.91 -6.04 11.25
CA ILE A 115 6.66 -6.67 10.16
C ILE A 115 7.00 -8.13 10.46
N SER A 116 7.46 -8.45 11.66
CA SER A 116 7.80 -9.83 12.03
C SER A 116 6.58 -10.75 11.98
N SER A 117 5.42 -10.27 12.48
CA SER A 117 4.18 -11.04 12.42
C SER A 117 3.70 -11.26 10.99
N PHE A 118 3.84 -10.25 10.14
CA PHE A 118 3.48 -10.38 8.72
C PHE A 118 4.33 -11.44 8.03
N LEU A 119 5.64 -11.38 8.24
CA LEU A 119 6.55 -12.37 7.64
C LEU A 119 6.26 -13.78 8.13
N LYS A 120 6.05 -13.95 9.43
CA LYS A 120 5.75 -15.25 10.05
C LYS A 120 4.43 -15.82 9.53
N LYS A 121 3.38 -15.01 9.49
CA LYS A 121 2.04 -15.41 9.05
C LYS A 121 2.05 -15.89 7.60
N ASN A 122 2.86 -15.28 6.76
CA ASN A 122 2.97 -15.63 5.35
C ASN A 122 4.14 -16.58 5.05
N LYS A 123 4.78 -17.10 6.09
CA LYS A 123 5.92 -18.04 5.99
C LYS A 123 7.08 -17.46 5.17
N LEU A 124 7.32 -16.18 5.33
CA LEU A 124 8.44 -15.50 4.68
C LEU A 124 9.64 -15.46 5.63
N LYS A 125 10.83 -15.51 5.04
CA LYS A 125 12.08 -15.48 5.79
C LYS A 125 12.74 -14.10 5.74
#